data_c2b2e40042ac28e7c255d29906c95e25
#
_entry.id   c2b2e40042ac28e7c255d29906c95e25
#
_cell.length_a   1.000
_cell.length_b   1.000
_cell.length_c   1.000
_cell.angle_alpha   90.00
_cell.angle_beta   90.00
_cell.angle_gamma   90.00
#
_symmetry.space_group_name_H-M   'P 1'
#
loop_
_entity.id
_entity.type
_entity.pdbx_description
1 polymer ?
#
loop_
_entity_poly.entity_id
_entity_poly.type
_entity_poly.pdbx_seq_one_letter_code
_entity_poly.pdbx_strand_id
1 'polypeptide(L)'
;VVHGKAAHAGVEPDRGASAVHELAAQVVDLQRVREVASGVSFNVGVMSGGSRPNVVAERAEATLDIRVHTAADARLVDEIVQHREPTIPGTRIELTGGFDRPPLERTDAVVRLYERARAIASTLGHNLAEGGTGGGSDGNFTAAVGVPTLDGVGPLGAGPHALHEHVELASLPWRAAMLAALMSETAGG
;
A
#
# COMPACT_ATOMS: atom_id res chain seq x y z
N VAL A 1 2.26 -11.40 -13.87
CA VAL A 1 3.04 -12.37 -14.66
C VAL A 1 3.02 -11.94 -16.12
N VAL A 2 4.16 -12.06 -16.79
CA VAL A 2 4.27 -11.88 -18.23
C VAL A 2 4.62 -13.22 -18.87
N HIS A 3 3.87 -13.56 -19.90
CA HIS A 3 4.13 -14.73 -20.76
C HIS A 3 4.68 -14.25 -22.09
N GLY A 4 5.72 -14.87 -22.54
CA GLY A 4 6.37 -14.65 -23.83
C GLY A 4 6.50 -15.93 -24.63
N LYS A 5 7.54 -16.00 -25.45
CA LYS A 5 7.83 -17.16 -26.30
C LYS A 5 9.34 -17.43 -26.30
N ALA A 6 9.71 -18.65 -25.93
CA ALA A 6 11.10 -19.07 -25.97
C ALA A 6 11.63 -19.18 -27.41
N ALA A 7 12.90 -18.84 -27.60
CA ALA A 7 13.68 -19.07 -28.80
C ALA A 7 15.16 -19.08 -28.46
N HIS A 8 16.01 -19.59 -29.36
CA HIS A 8 17.45 -19.51 -29.18
C HIS A 8 17.94 -18.08 -29.48
N ALA A 9 18.46 -17.39 -28.46
CA ALA A 9 18.77 -15.97 -28.56
C ALA A 9 19.83 -15.59 -29.63
N GLY A 10 20.70 -16.53 -29.98
CA GLY A 10 21.76 -16.31 -31.00
C GLY A 10 21.47 -16.90 -32.38
N VAL A 11 20.41 -17.73 -32.53
CA VAL A 11 20.11 -18.45 -33.79
C VAL A 11 18.81 -17.94 -34.39
N GLU A 12 17.75 -17.82 -33.60
CA GLU A 12 16.42 -17.43 -34.07
C GLU A 12 15.76 -16.43 -33.10
N PRO A 13 16.42 -15.30 -32.76
CA PRO A 13 15.89 -14.36 -31.77
C PRO A 13 14.50 -13.83 -32.15
N ASP A 14 14.26 -13.59 -33.43
CA ASP A 14 13.00 -13.02 -33.95
C ASP A 14 11.80 -13.97 -33.86
N ARG A 15 12.02 -15.26 -33.55
CA ARG A 15 10.97 -16.24 -33.31
C ARG A 15 10.50 -16.24 -31.86
N GLY A 16 11.22 -15.56 -30.97
CA GLY A 16 10.92 -15.40 -29.56
C GLY A 16 10.19 -14.09 -29.25
N ALA A 17 9.62 -14.03 -28.04
CA ALA A 17 9.07 -12.80 -27.45
C ALA A 17 9.49 -12.77 -25.98
N SER A 18 10.31 -11.79 -25.60
CA SER A 18 10.95 -11.79 -24.28
C SER A 18 10.01 -11.27 -23.18
N ALA A 19 9.56 -12.16 -22.31
CA ALA A 19 8.80 -11.80 -21.13
C ALA A 19 9.58 -10.91 -20.15
N VAL A 20 10.90 -11.08 -20.07
CA VAL A 20 11.75 -10.23 -19.20
C VAL A 20 11.82 -8.80 -19.72
N HIS A 21 11.98 -8.61 -21.04
CA HIS A 21 11.98 -7.28 -21.62
C HIS A 21 10.63 -6.59 -21.48
N GLU A 22 9.53 -7.32 -21.71
CA GLU A 22 8.18 -6.80 -21.50
C GLU A 22 7.96 -6.40 -20.04
N LEU A 23 8.31 -7.27 -19.09
CA LEU A 23 8.15 -6.97 -17.67
C LEU A 23 8.96 -5.73 -17.27
N ALA A 24 10.19 -5.59 -17.76
CA ALA A 24 11.02 -4.41 -17.51
C ALA A 24 10.35 -3.13 -18.04
N ALA A 25 9.81 -3.15 -19.26
CA ALA A 25 9.07 -2.02 -19.83
C ALA A 25 7.83 -1.67 -19.00
N GLN A 26 7.05 -2.68 -18.58
CA GLN A 26 5.87 -2.49 -17.74
C GLN A 26 6.23 -1.87 -16.38
N VAL A 27 7.30 -2.33 -15.74
CA VAL A 27 7.76 -1.79 -14.44
C VAL A 27 8.18 -0.33 -14.58
N VAL A 28 8.89 0.03 -15.63
CA VAL A 28 9.30 1.42 -15.89
C VAL A 28 8.08 2.32 -16.12
N ASP A 29 7.12 1.87 -16.95
CA ASP A 29 5.92 2.66 -17.23
C ASP A 29 5.00 2.80 -16.00
N LEU A 30 4.89 1.77 -15.18
CA LEU A 30 4.08 1.80 -13.96
C LEU A 30 4.61 2.79 -12.90
N GLN A 31 5.86 3.27 -12.99
CA GLN A 31 6.34 4.33 -12.10
C GLN A 31 5.47 5.59 -12.14
N ARG A 32 4.81 5.87 -13.26
CA ARG A 32 3.88 7.00 -13.40
C ARG A 32 2.67 6.96 -12.46
N VAL A 33 2.33 5.78 -11.90
CA VAL A 33 1.28 5.66 -10.89
C VAL A 33 1.53 6.60 -9.71
N ARG A 34 2.80 6.89 -9.38
CA ARG A 34 3.20 7.83 -8.33
C ARG A 34 2.88 9.30 -8.66
N GLU A 35 2.63 9.60 -9.94
CA GLU A 35 2.39 10.96 -10.43
C GLU A 35 0.89 11.27 -10.53
N VAL A 36 0.03 10.23 -10.59
CA VAL A 36 -1.40 10.41 -10.81
C VAL A 36 -2.19 10.76 -9.56
N ALA A 37 -1.64 10.47 -8.37
CA ALA A 37 -2.26 10.83 -7.11
C ALA A 37 -1.20 11.13 -6.03
N SER A 38 -1.45 12.17 -5.25
CA SER A 38 -0.56 12.57 -4.15
C SER A 38 -0.55 11.52 -3.05
N GLY A 39 0.63 11.03 -2.68
CA GLY A 39 0.81 10.07 -1.60
C GLY A 39 0.68 8.60 -2.01
N VAL A 40 0.50 8.29 -3.30
CA VAL A 40 0.61 6.91 -3.77
C VAL A 40 2.04 6.42 -3.64
N SER A 41 2.24 5.32 -2.95
CA SER A 41 3.51 4.59 -2.97
C SER A 41 3.43 3.40 -3.94
N PHE A 42 4.51 3.20 -4.66
CA PHE A 42 4.66 2.10 -5.62
C PHE A 42 6.03 1.45 -5.42
N ASN A 43 6.03 0.17 -5.19
CA ASN A 43 7.25 -0.61 -5.03
C ASN A 43 7.16 -1.94 -5.78
N VAL A 44 8.20 -2.28 -6.52
CA VAL A 44 8.40 -3.62 -7.08
C VAL A 44 9.34 -4.36 -6.13
N GLY A 45 8.76 -5.11 -5.20
CA GLY A 45 9.52 -5.77 -4.14
C GLY A 45 10.24 -7.03 -4.59
N VAL A 46 9.67 -7.73 -5.56
CA VAL A 46 10.24 -8.97 -6.10
C VAL A 46 10.08 -8.97 -7.62
N MET A 47 11.12 -9.42 -8.31
CA MET A 47 11.11 -9.60 -9.76
C MET A 47 11.96 -10.80 -10.14
N SER A 48 11.44 -11.66 -11.02
CA SER A 48 12.16 -12.83 -11.54
C SER A 48 11.77 -13.15 -12.97
N GLY A 49 12.62 -13.87 -13.70
CA GLY A 49 12.30 -14.29 -15.06
C GLY A 49 13.46 -14.90 -15.82
N GLY A 50 13.11 -15.59 -16.93
CA GLY A 50 14.08 -16.29 -17.77
C GLY A 50 14.57 -17.61 -17.15
N SER A 51 15.34 -18.36 -17.96
CA SER A 51 15.89 -19.66 -17.54
C SER A 51 17.39 -19.77 -17.81
N ARG A 52 17.85 -19.27 -18.95
CA ARG A 52 19.25 -19.35 -19.40
C ARG A 52 19.63 -18.11 -20.23
N PRO A 53 20.89 -17.67 -20.22
CA PRO A 53 21.32 -16.47 -20.94
C PRO A 53 21.16 -16.54 -22.47
N ASN A 54 21.16 -17.73 -23.03
CA ASN A 54 21.03 -17.97 -24.47
C ASN A 54 19.61 -18.35 -24.93
N VAL A 55 18.59 -18.17 -24.05
CA VAL A 55 17.19 -18.43 -24.34
C VAL A 55 16.38 -17.15 -24.14
N VAL A 56 15.59 -16.75 -25.13
CA VAL A 56 14.59 -15.69 -25.00
C VAL A 56 13.60 -16.10 -23.92
N ALA A 57 13.39 -15.25 -22.90
CA ALA A 57 12.59 -15.60 -21.74
C ALA A 57 11.10 -15.73 -22.08
N GLU A 58 10.53 -16.90 -21.83
CA GLU A 58 9.09 -17.16 -22.04
C GLU A 58 8.20 -16.82 -20.85
N ARG A 59 8.79 -16.57 -19.68
CA ARG A 59 8.08 -16.19 -18.45
C ARG A 59 8.89 -15.21 -17.62
N ALA A 60 8.22 -14.22 -17.09
CA ALA A 60 8.73 -13.32 -16.06
C ALA A 60 7.59 -12.91 -15.11
N GLU A 61 7.93 -12.57 -13.88
CA GLU A 61 6.94 -12.16 -12.88
C GLU A 61 7.49 -11.08 -11.96
N ALA A 62 6.61 -10.24 -11.47
CA ALA A 62 6.91 -9.27 -10.42
C ALA A 62 5.78 -9.19 -9.42
N THR A 63 6.12 -8.89 -8.17
CA THR A 63 5.17 -8.57 -7.10
C THR A 63 5.27 -7.08 -6.78
N LEU A 64 4.11 -6.42 -6.83
CA LEU A 64 3.97 -4.99 -6.58
C LEU A 64 3.33 -4.77 -5.20
N ASP A 65 3.86 -3.80 -4.46
CA ASP A 65 3.21 -3.21 -3.28
C ASP A 65 2.79 -1.78 -3.67
N ILE A 66 1.50 -1.54 -3.68
CA ILE A 66 0.93 -0.22 -4.00
C ILE A 66 0.05 0.21 -2.83
N ARG A 67 0.31 1.42 -2.31
CA ARG A 67 -0.45 1.97 -1.19
C ARG A 67 -1.03 3.31 -1.57
N VAL A 68 -2.28 3.54 -1.17
CA VAL A 68 -3.07 4.73 -1.50
C VAL A 68 -3.73 5.27 -0.25
N HIS A 69 -4.10 6.56 -0.26
CA HIS A 69 -4.72 7.20 0.89
C HIS A 69 -6.24 7.35 0.77
N THR A 70 -6.78 7.29 -0.47
CA THR A 70 -8.22 7.43 -0.71
C THR A 70 -8.76 6.31 -1.59
N ALA A 71 -10.06 6.03 -1.46
CA ALA A 71 -10.76 5.11 -2.35
C ALA A 71 -10.81 5.61 -3.81
N ALA A 72 -10.74 6.92 -4.01
CA ALA A 72 -10.64 7.50 -5.35
C ALA A 72 -9.30 7.16 -6.01
N ASP A 73 -8.19 7.32 -5.25
CA ASP A 73 -6.85 6.95 -5.72
C ASP A 73 -6.75 5.45 -5.97
N ALA A 74 -7.36 4.62 -5.09
CA ALA A 74 -7.39 3.17 -5.28
C ALA A 74 -8.04 2.79 -6.62
N ARG A 75 -9.19 3.38 -6.95
CA ARG A 75 -9.87 3.13 -8.23
C ARG A 75 -9.03 3.57 -9.42
N LEU A 76 -8.44 4.76 -9.35
CA LEU A 76 -7.59 5.29 -10.42
C LEU A 76 -6.37 4.42 -10.67
N VAL A 77 -5.70 4.00 -9.60
CA VAL A 77 -4.53 3.13 -9.68
C VAL A 77 -4.91 1.74 -10.20
N ASP A 78 -6.03 1.18 -9.72
CA ASP A 78 -6.53 -0.11 -10.19
C ASP A 78 -6.84 -0.07 -11.69
N GLU A 79 -7.50 0.99 -12.16
CA GLU A 79 -7.76 1.20 -13.59
C GLU A 79 -6.47 1.21 -14.41
N ILE A 80 -5.44 1.93 -13.96
CA ILE A 80 -4.14 1.98 -14.66
C ILE A 80 -3.47 0.61 -14.68
N VAL A 81 -3.55 -0.15 -13.59
CA VAL A 81 -2.91 -1.47 -13.47
C VAL A 81 -3.67 -2.52 -14.27
N GLN A 82 -5.00 -2.55 -14.18
CA GLN A 82 -5.84 -3.57 -14.83
C GLN A 82 -5.90 -3.44 -16.37
N HIS A 83 -5.75 -2.21 -16.89
CA HIS A 83 -5.77 -1.95 -18.33
C HIS A 83 -4.38 -1.93 -18.97
N ARG A 84 -3.46 -2.76 -18.46
CA ARG A 84 -2.12 -2.88 -19.03
C ARG A 84 -2.13 -3.70 -20.31
N GLU A 85 -1.62 -3.10 -21.39
CA GLU A 85 -1.44 -3.76 -22.66
C GLU A 85 0.04 -4.14 -22.86
N PRO A 86 0.34 -5.28 -23.46
CA PRO A 86 1.71 -5.65 -23.78
C PRO A 86 2.28 -4.73 -24.86
N THR A 87 3.54 -4.34 -24.71
CA THR A 87 4.26 -3.49 -25.65
C THR A 87 5.07 -4.27 -26.66
N ILE A 88 5.44 -5.51 -26.30
CA ILE A 88 6.23 -6.41 -27.17
C ILE A 88 5.29 -7.40 -27.86
N PRO A 89 5.23 -7.42 -29.20
CA PRO A 89 4.41 -8.39 -29.92
C PRO A 89 4.73 -9.85 -29.53
N GLY A 90 3.67 -10.61 -29.27
CA GLY A 90 3.79 -12.02 -28.89
C GLY A 90 3.97 -12.25 -27.38
N THR A 91 3.91 -11.19 -26.56
CA THR A 91 3.78 -11.31 -25.11
C THR A 91 2.33 -11.17 -24.66
N ARG A 92 2.04 -11.65 -23.43
CA ARG A 92 0.74 -11.52 -22.77
C ARG A 92 0.97 -11.20 -21.30
N ILE A 93 0.20 -10.26 -20.77
CA ILE A 93 0.20 -9.90 -19.36
C ILE A 93 -0.94 -10.63 -18.66
N GLU A 94 -0.65 -11.16 -17.49
CA GLU A 94 -1.61 -11.74 -16.57
C GLU A 94 -1.47 -11.06 -15.23
N LEU A 95 -2.54 -10.41 -14.79
CA LEU A 95 -2.62 -9.70 -13.52
C LEU A 95 -3.40 -10.53 -12.51
N THR A 96 -2.90 -10.58 -11.28
CA THR A 96 -3.56 -11.23 -10.15
C THR A 96 -3.40 -10.36 -8.92
N GLY A 97 -4.37 -10.43 -8.01
CA GLY A 97 -4.40 -9.58 -6.81
C GLY A 97 -5.22 -8.30 -7.02
N GLY A 98 -4.99 -7.34 -6.18
CA GLY A 98 -5.71 -6.06 -6.12
C GLY A 98 -5.55 -5.43 -4.75
N PHE A 99 -6.35 -4.41 -4.44
CA PHE A 99 -6.40 -3.82 -3.11
C PHE A 99 -7.20 -4.74 -2.18
N ASP A 100 -6.50 -5.45 -1.29
CA ASP A 100 -7.06 -6.33 -0.27
C ASP A 100 -7.53 -5.58 0.98
N ARG A 101 -7.05 -4.35 1.17
CA ARG A 101 -7.37 -3.50 2.30
C ARG A 101 -7.76 -2.10 1.83
N PRO A 102 -9.00 -1.65 2.12
CA PRO A 102 -9.45 -0.31 1.76
C PRO A 102 -8.65 0.76 2.53
N PRO A 103 -8.47 1.98 2.01
CA PRO A 103 -7.82 3.06 2.73
C PRO A 103 -8.65 3.53 3.94
N LEU A 104 -7.99 3.97 5.00
CA LEU A 104 -8.60 4.67 6.12
C LEU A 104 -8.53 6.17 5.85
N GLU A 105 -9.61 6.73 5.32
CA GLU A 105 -9.64 8.11 4.86
C GLU A 105 -9.85 9.10 6.02
N ARG A 106 -9.26 10.29 5.89
CA ARG A 106 -9.46 11.42 6.77
C ARG A 106 -10.78 12.13 6.46
N THR A 107 -11.90 11.53 6.85
CA THR A 107 -13.23 12.13 6.68
C THR A 107 -13.51 13.15 7.79
N ASP A 108 -14.54 14.01 7.59
CA ASP A 108 -14.98 14.95 8.63
C ASP A 108 -15.37 14.25 9.94
N ALA A 109 -15.92 13.04 9.86
CA ALA A 109 -16.27 12.25 11.04
C ALA A 109 -15.02 11.76 11.80
N VAL A 110 -13.98 11.34 11.06
CA VAL A 110 -12.67 10.98 11.64
C VAL A 110 -12.00 12.20 12.26
N VAL A 111 -12.08 13.36 11.60
CA VAL A 111 -11.55 14.63 12.15
C VAL A 111 -12.22 14.98 13.46
N ARG A 112 -13.55 14.91 13.54
CA ARG A 112 -14.26 15.16 14.81
C ARG A 112 -13.84 14.22 15.93
N LEU A 113 -13.61 12.95 15.61
CA LEU A 113 -13.15 11.95 16.58
C LEU A 113 -11.71 12.26 17.04
N TYR A 114 -10.83 12.65 16.10
CA TYR A 114 -9.48 13.08 16.40
C TYR A 114 -9.46 14.33 17.31
N GLU A 115 -10.28 15.36 17.02
CA GLU A 115 -10.34 16.57 17.83
C GLU A 115 -10.79 16.29 19.27
N ARG A 116 -11.69 15.34 19.48
CA ARG A 116 -12.04 14.85 20.83
C ARG A 116 -10.84 14.21 21.52
N ALA A 117 -10.16 13.29 20.86
CA ALA A 117 -8.97 12.65 21.41
C ALA A 117 -7.87 13.66 21.74
N ARG A 118 -7.68 14.67 20.88
CA ARG A 118 -6.73 15.77 21.08
C ARG A 118 -7.08 16.62 22.30
N ALA A 119 -8.35 16.97 22.47
CA ALA A 119 -8.82 17.71 23.63
C ALA A 119 -8.59 16.94 24.93
N ILE A 120 -8.91 15.65 24.97
CA ILE A 120 -8.64 14.78 26.12
C ILE A 120 -7.15 14.70 26.41
N ALA A 121 -6.30 14.46 25.40
CA ALA A 121 -4.86 14.43 25.58
C ALA A 121 -4.31 15.74 26.17
N SER A 122 -4.83 16.89 25.73
CA SER A 122 -4.47 18.22 26.24
C SER A 122 -4.81 18.38 27.74
N THR A 123 -5.96 17.86 28.21
CA THR A 123 -6.31 17.87 29.65
C THR A 123 -5.38 17.00 30.49
N LEU A 124 -4.77 15.97 29.85
CA LEU A 124 -3.76 15.11 30.47
C LEU A 124 -2.33 15.72 30.39
N GLY A 125 -2.17 16.91 29.84
CA GLY A 125 -0.89 17.57 29.69
C GLY A 125 -0.05 17.10 28.49
N HIS A 126 -0.68 16.43 27.52
CA HIS A 126 0.00 15.90 26.34
C HIS A 126 -0.51 16.53 25.04
N ASN A 127 0.39 16.66 24.06
CA ASN A 127 0.04 17.07 22.70
C ASN A 127 -0.16 15.82 21.84
N LEU A 128 -1.34 15.70 21.24
CA LEU A 128 -1.66 14.65 20.28
C LEU A 128 -1.62 15.23 18.86
N ALA A 129 -0.60 14.89 18.09
CA ALA A 129 -0.53 15.22 16.67
C ALA A 129 -1.32 14.21 15.84
N GLU A 130 -1.83 14.62 14.68
CA GLU A 130 -2.32 13.70 13.67
C GLU A 130 -1.24 13.37 12.66
N GLY A 131 -1.37 12.20 12.04
CA GLY A 131 -0.50 11.75 10.95
C GLY A 131 -1.20 10.70 10.10
N GLY A 132 -0.58 10.40 8.98
CA GLY A 132 -0.98 9.29 8.11
C GLY A 132 0.19 8.36 7.86
N THR A 133 -0.10 7.10 7.63
CA THR A 133 0.90 6.10 7.27
C THR A 133 0.36 5.20 6.14
N GLY A 134 1.26 4.69 5.32
CA GLY A 134 0.92 3.63 4.36
C GLY A 134 0.74 2.25 5.01
N GLY A 135 0.97 2.10 6.32
CA GLY A 135 0.68 0.87 7.05
C GLY A 135 -0.82 0.59 7.10
N GLY A 136 -1.21 -0.68 7.08
CA GLY A 136 -2.60 -1.09 7.23
C GLY A 136 -2.89 -1.59 8.64
N SER A 137 -4.11 -1.37 9.12
CA SER A 137 -4.65 -1.91 10.36
C SER A 137 -6.06 -2.45 10.15
N ASP A 138 -6.63 -3.11 11.16
CA ASP A 138 -8.02 -3.55 11.09
C ASP A 138 -9.01 -2.37 11.10
N GLY A 139 -8.56 -1.19 11.53
CA GLY A 139 -9.29 0.06 11.41
C GLY A 139 -9.68 0.43 9.98
N ASN A 140 -8.93 -0.04 8.99
CA ASN A 140 -9.28 0.14 7.58
C ASN A 140 -10.62 -0.53 7.23
N PHE A 141 -10.90 -1.71 7.79
CA PHE A 141 -12.16 -2.44 7.51
C PHE A 141 -13.36 -1.78 8.21
N THR A 142 -13.18 -1.29 9.45
CA THR A 142 -14.25 -0.57 10.15
C THR A 142 -14.57 0.75 9.46
N ALA A 143 -13.55 1.49 8.99
CA ALA A 143 -13.73 2.71 8.23
C ALA A 143 -14.47 2.45 6.89
N ALA A 144 -14.15 1.34 6.21
CA ALA A 144 -14.76 0.99 4.92
C ALA A 144 -16.27 0.72 5.01
N VAL A 145 -16.77 0.28 6.18
CA VAL A 145 -18.21 0.12 6.43
C VAL A 145 -18.86 1.39 7.00
N GLY A 146 -18.17 2.52 6.95
CA GLY A 146 -18.69 3.83 7.35
C GLY A 146 -18.59 4.18 8.83
N VAL A 147 -17.88 3.37 9.63
CA VAL A 147 -17.65 3.67 11.05
C VAL A 147 -16.45 4.62 11.19
N PRO A 148 -16.62 5.82 11.77
CA PRO A 148 -15.50 6.72 12.03
C PRO A 148 -14.46 6.04 12.92
N THR A 149 -13.23 5.91 12.43
CA THR A 149 -12.19 5.13 13.09
C THR A 149 -10.92 5.95 13.24
N LEU A 150 -10.34 5.96 14.43
CA LEU A 150 -8.98 6.42 14.69
C LEU A 150 -8.06 5.22 14.86
N ASP A 151 -6.93 5.27 14.18
CA ASP A 151 -5.83 4.34 14.37
C ASP A 151 -4.64 5.04 15.05
N GLY A 152 -3.63 4.27 15.47
CA GLY A 152 -2.43 4.82 16.10
C GLY A 152 -2.65 5.45 17.49
N VAL A 153 -3.75 5.12 18.18
CA VAL A 153 -4.08 5.64 19.52
C VAL A 153 -3.38 4.91 20.66
N GLY A 154 -2.64 3.84 20.35
CA GLY A 154 -1.84 3.08 21.31
C GLY A 154 -0.59 3.84 21.79
N PRO A 155 0.34 3.15 22.47
CA PRO A 155 1.57 3.76 22.99
C PRO A 155 2.47 4.34 21.89
N LEU A 156 3.35 5.25 22.26
CA LEU A 156 4.40 5.73 21.38
C LEU A 156 5.52 4.69 21.27
N GLY A 157 6.19 4.67 20.14
CA GLY A 157 7.30 3.76 19.87
C GLY A 157 7.94 4.04 18.53
N ALA A 158 8.94 3.25 18.20
CA ALA A 158 9.62 3.35 16.90
C ALA A 158 10.17 1.98 16.44
N GLY A 159 10.58 1.91 15.18
CA GLY A 159 11.24 0.75 14.57
C GLY A 159 10.32 -0.45 14.29
N PRO A 160 9.06 -0.27 13.82
CA PRO A 160 8.20 -1.41 13.54
C PRO A 160 8.87 -2.38 12.57
N HIS A 161 8.80 -3.68 12.88
CA HIS A 161 9.43 -4.79 12.15
C HIS A 161 10.98 -4.80 12.15
N ALA A 162 11.63 -3.94 12.95
CA ALA A 162 13.08 -3.92 13.09
C ALA A 162 13.54 -4.53 14.42
N LEU A 163 14.81 -4.96 14.49
CA LEU A 163 15.39 -5.52 15.73
C LEU A 163 15.42 -4.54 16.90
N HIS A 164 15.34 -3.24 16.62
CA HIS A 164 15.29 -2.18 17.63
C HIS A 164 13.87 -1.66 17.89
N GLU A 165 12.86 -2.39 17.45
CA GLU A 165 11.47 -2.05 17.75
C GLU A 165 11.24 -1.90 19.25
N HIS A 166 10.61 -0.80 19.66
CA HIS A 166 10.39 -0.53 21.06
C HIS A 166 9.14 0.32 21.29
N VAL A 167 8.65 0.28 22.53
CA VAL A 167 7.56 1.11 23.05
C VAL A 167 8.11 2.01 24.15
N GLU A 168 7.70 3.27 24.15
CA GLU A 168 7.99 4.24 25.20
C GLU A 168 7.06 3.98 26.40
N LEU A 169 7.58 3.35 27.45
CA LEU A 169 6.78 2.98 28.63
C LEU A 169 6.07 4.19 29.29
N ALA A 170 6.69 5.37 29.26
CA ALA A 170 6.10 6.61 29.78
C ALA A 170 4.83 7.04 29.03
N SER A 171 4.63 6.58 27.80
CA SER A 171 3.44 6.88 27.02
C SER A 171 2.22 6.04 27.40
N LEU A 172 2.41 4.85 27.95
CA LEU A 172 1.35 3.89 28.25
C LEU A 172 0.24 4.46 29.18
N PRO A 173 0.57 5.09 30.35
CA PRO A 173 -0.47 5.54 31.27
C PRO A 173 -1.39 6.62 30.67
N TRP A 174 -0.82 7.62 30.01
CA TRP A 174 -1.63 8.71 29.48
C TRP A 174 -2.40 8.29 28.21
N ARG A 175 -1.84 7.41 27.37
CA ARG A 175 -2.54 6.83 26.22
C ARG A 175 -3.74 5.98 26.68
N ALA A 176 -3.56 5.14 27.69
CA ALA A 176 -4.65 4.36 28.29
C ALA A 176 -5.75 5.25 28.88
N ALA A 177 -5.36 6.30 29.62
CA ALA A 177 -6.31 7.27 30.19
C ALA A 177 -7.08 8.02 29.08
N MET A 178 -6.40 8.45 28.02
CA MET A 178 -7.03 9.08 26.86
C MET A 178 -8.06 8.16 26.19
N LEU A 179 -7.71 6.90 25.96
CA LEU A 179 -8.63 5.91 25.37
C LEU A 179 -9.84 5.66 26.25
N ALA A 180 -9.65 5.48 27.57
CA ALA A 180 -10.74 5.27 28.51
C ALA A 180 -11.72 6.46 28.53
N ALA A 181 -11.21 7.69 28.52
CA ALA A 181 -12.03 8.89 28.46
C ALA A 181 -12.79 8.99 27.11
N LEU A 182 -12.11 8.76 26.00
CA LEU A 182 -12.72 8.79 24.67
C LEU A 182 -13.83 7.75 24.52
N MET A 183 -13.63 6.54 25.01
CA MET A 183 -14.65 5.47 25.02
C MET A 183 -15.85 5.84 25.90
N SER A 184 -15.64 6.45 27.05
CA SER A 184 -16.72 6.89 27.94
C SER A 184 -17.58 8.00 27.31
N GLU A 185 -16.97 8.95 26.61
CA GLU A 185 -17.69 10.01 25.90
C GLU A 185 -18.49 9.50 24.71
N THR A 186 -17.98 8.48 24.00
CA THR A 186 -18.65 7.92 22.83
C THR A 186 -19.76 6.92 23.19
N ALA A 187 -19.71 6.31 24.37
CA ALA A 187 -20.75 5.39 24.86
C ALA A 187 -21.98 6.11 25.42
N GLY A 188 -21.89 7.40 25.75
CA GLY A 188 -22.96 8.19 26.35
C GLY A 188 -23.79 9.04 25.37
N GLY A 189 -23.54 8.94 24.07
CA GLY A 189 -24.25 9.61 22.99
C GLY A 189 -24.91 8.62 22.06
#